data_ba0ed8f73de1ea6d57ef9d15b26c044f
#
_entry.id   ba0ed8f73de1ea6d57ef9d15b26c044f
#
_cell.length_a   1.000
_cell.length_b   1.000
_cell.length_c   1.000
_cell.angle_alpha   90.00
_cell.angle_beta   90.00
_cell.angle_gamma   90.00
#
_symmetry.space_group_name_H-M   'P 1'
#
loop_
_entity.id
_entity.type
_entity.pdbx_description
1 polymer ?
#
loop_
_entity_poly.entity_id
_entity_poly.type
_entity_poly.pdbx_seq_one_letter_code
_entity_poly.pdbx_strand_id
1 'polypeptide(L)'
;MRRKKNRVLLPFILFAAVLILTVFGLILSENIRRRQIENPGEYANQDEIPRLTAEEAYQAVAAGEAVLVDTRSESQYEAQRAATAINVPVNEVEERVPLLNPDIWYITYCT
;
A
#
# COMPACT_ATOMS: atom_id res chain seq x y z
N MET A 1 5.31 -36.81 42.03
CA MET A 1 4.24 -35.78 41.89
C MET A 1 4.63 -34.57 40.99
N ARG A 2 5.35 -34.75 39.86
CA ARG A 2 5.85 -33.62 39.03
C ARG A 2 5.22 -33.52 37.63
N ARG A 3 4.25 -34.37 37.25
CA ARG A 3 3.69 -34.44 35.90
C ARG A 3 2.43 -33.59 35.61
N LYS A 4 1.82 -32.93 36.58
CA LYS A 4 0.59 -32.14 36.38
C LYS A 4 0.82 -30.70 35.97
N LYS A 5 1.98 -30.11 36.25
CA LYS A 5 2.28 -28.68 35.99
C LYS A 5 2.45 -28.36 34.48
N ASN A 6 2.89 -29.31 33.65
CA ASN A 6 3.16 -29.09 32.24
C ASN A 6 1.93 -29.14 31.36
N ARG A 7 0.80 -29.71 31.80
CA ARG A 7 -0.45 -29.81 31.01
C ARG A 7 -1.19 -28.46 30.90
N VAL A 8 -1.02 -27.59 31.88
CA VAL A 8 -1.66 -26.25 31.87
C VAL A 8 -0.82 -25.25 31.07
N LEU A 9 0.51 -25.40 31.05
CA LEU A 9 1.44 -24.53 30.31
C LEU A 9 1.40 -24.74 28.78
N LEU A 10 1.08 -25.95 28.32
CA LEU A 10 1.08 -26.29 26.90
C LEU A 10 0.09 -25.43 26.08
N PRO A 11 -1.18 -25.24 26.49
CA PRO A 11 -2.11 -24.39 25.74
C PRO A 11 -1.67 -22.91 25.71
N PHE A 12 -1.05 -22.40 26.78
CA PHE A 12 -0.52 -21.04 26.80
C PHE A 12 0.65 -20.85 25.85
N ILE A 13 1.54 -21.85 25.76
CA ILE A 13 2.67 -21.82 24.83
C ILE A 13 2.17 -21.88 23.38
N LEU A 14 1.16 -22.72 23.08
CA LEU A 14 0.54 -22.80 21.76
C LEU A 14 -0.15 -21.48 21.36
N PHE A 15 -0.88 -20.88 22.30
CA PHE A 15 -1.54 -19.59 22.06
C PHE A 15 -0.52 -18.48 21.80
N ALA A 16 0.56 -18.42 22.59
CA ALA A 16 1.63 -17.46 22.37
C ALA A 16 2.35 -17.67 21.03
N ALA A 17 2.58 -18.92 20.64
CA ALA A 17 3.19 -19.25 19.34
C ALA A 17 2.31 -18.80 18.16
N VAL A 18 1.00 -19.02 18.23
CA VAL A 18 0.05 -18.56 17.21
C VAL A 18 0.05 -17.04 17.13
N LEU A 19 0.07 -16.35 18.27
CA LEU A 19 0.08 -14.89 18.33
C LEU A 19 1.37 -14.30 17.73
N ILE A 20 2.51 -14.90 17.99
CA ILE A 20 3.81 -14.52 17.41
C ILE A 20 3.79 -14.74 15.88
N LEU A 21 3.25 -15.86 15.40
CA LEU A 21 3.17 -16.15 13.98
C LEU A 21 2.24 -15.18 13.24
N THR A 22 1.12 -14.79 13.84
CA THR A 22 0.20 -13.82 13.22
C THR A 22 0.84 -12.43 13.15
N VAL A 23 1.48 -11.96 14.22
CA VAL A 23 2.19 -10.67 14.23
C VAL A 23 3.35 -10.67 13.23
N PHE A 24 4.11 -11.76 13.17
CA PHE A 24 5.21 -11.91 12.21
C PHE A 24 4.70 -11.93 10.76
N GLY A 25 3.58 -12.59 10.50
CA GLY A 25 2.92 -12.59 9.19
C GLY A 25 2.46 -11.19 8.76
N LEU A 26 1.91 -10.40 9.69
CA LEU A 26 1.52 -9.01 9.42
C LEU A 26 2.74 -8.12 9.10
N ILE A 27 3.81 -8.23 9.88
CA ILE A 27 5.05 -7.47 9.65
C ILE A 27 5.69 -7.85 8.30
N LEU A 28 5.69 -9.14 7.94
CA LEU A 28 6.18 -9.59 6.64
C LEU A 28 5.33 -9.05 5.49
N SER A 29 4.01 -9.05 5.62
CA SER A 29 3.12 -8.53 4.59
C SER A 29 3.31 -7.03 4.37
N GLU A 30 3.48 -6.25 5.44
CA GLU A 30 3.79 -4.82 5.33
C GLU A 30 5.18 -4.57 4.72
N ASN A 31 6.18 -5.36 5.08
CA ASN A 31 7.53 -5.24 4.49
C ASN A 31 7.57 -5.60 3.01
N ILE A 32 6.81 -6.62 2.58
CA ILE A 32 6.68 -6.97 1.16
C ILE A 32 5.97 -5.84 0.41
N ARG A 33 4.90 -5.30 0.99
CA ARG A 33 4.15 -4.16 0.43
C ARG A 33 5.04 -2.91 0.29
N ARG A 34 5.85 -2.58 1.31
CA ARG A 34 6.79 -1.45 1.26
C ARG A 34 7.88 -1.64 0.21
N ARG A 35 8.45 -2.84 0.05
CA ARG A 35 9.48 -3.12 -0.96
C ARG A 35 8.97 -2.98 -2.39
N GLN A 36 7.70 -3.24 -2.65
CA GLN A 36 7.08 -3.01 -3.96
C GLN A 36 6.93 -1.51 -4.27
N ILE A 37 6.86 -0.66 -3.24
CA ILE A 37 6.75 0.79 -3.37
C ILE A 37 8.15 1.44 -3.51
N GLU A 38 9.19 0.85 -2.89
CA GLU A 38 10.54 1.44 -2.82
C GLU A 38 11.38 1.31 -4.09
N ASN A 39 11.01 0.48 -5.07
CA ASN A 39 11.77 0.28 -6.31
C ASN A 39 10.92 0.49 -7.57
N PRO A 40 10.47 1.71 -7.86
CA PRO A 40 9.68 1.99 -9.07
C PRO A 40 10.47 1.82 -10.39
N GLY A 41 11.80 1.67 -10.32
CA GLY A 41 12.67 1.43 -11.49
C GLY A 41 12.85 -0.05 -11.88
N GLU A 42 12.27 -0.98 -11.13
CA GLU A 42 12.45 -2.43 -11.36
C GLU A 42 11.45 -3.04 -12.36
N TYR A 43 10.44 -2.27 -12.78
CA TYR A 43 9.45 -2.77 -13.75
C TYR A 43 9.98 -2.64 -15.18
N ALA A 44 10.47 -3.74 -15.73
CA ALA A 44 10.98 -3.79 -17.11
C ALA A 44 9.86 -3.65 -18.15
N ASN A 45 8.59 -3.94 -17.79
CA ASN A 45 7.42 -3.89 -18.67
C ASN A 45 6.22 -3.25 -17.96
N GLN A 46 5.34 -2.61 -18.73
CA GLN A 46 4.08 -2.03 -18.21
C GLN A 46 3.16 -3.07 -17.55
N ASP A 47 3.25 -4.33 -17.96
CA ASP A 47 2.43 -5.42 -17.41
C ASP A 47 2.88 -5.85 -16.01
N GLU A 48 4.09 -5.48 -15.58
CA GLU A 48 4.64 -5.78 -14.27
C GLU A 48 4.24 -4.71 -13.22
N ILE A 49 3.73 -3.56 -13.66
CA ILE A 49 3.28 -2.51 -12.75
C ILE A 49 2.03 -2.99 -12.01
N PRO A 50 2.04 -3.02 -10.66
CA PRO A 50 0.87 -3.42 -9.89
C PRO A 50 -0.35 -2.58 -10.24
N ARG A 51 -1.47 -3.23 -10.51
CA ARG A 51 -2.74 -2.57 -10.80
C ARG A 51 -3.71 -2.84 -9.67
N LEU A 52 -4.46 -1.82 -9.31
CA LEU A 52 -5.52 -1.89 -8.31
C LEU A 52 -6.86 -1.77 -9.00
N THR A 53 -7.87 -2.43 -8.46
CA THR A 53 -9.25 -2.17 -8.79
C THR A 53 -9.69 -0.81 -8.23
N ALA A 54 -10.75 -0.24 -8.76
CA ALA A 54 -11.32 1.01 -8.24
C ALA A 54 -11.75 0.87 -6.76
N GLU A 55 -12.24 -0.30 -6.37
CA GLU A 55 -12.65 -0.58 -4.99
C GLU A 55 -11.45 -0.61 -4.05
N GLU A 56 -10.36 -1.29 -4.41
CA GLU A 56 -9.13 -1.32 -3.61
C GLU A 56 -8.51 0.07 -3.45
N ALA A 57 -8.49 0.86 -4.54
CA ALA A 57 -8.01 2.24 -4.49
C ALA A 57 -8.89 3.11 -3.58
N TYR A 58 -10.23 2.97 -3.69
CA TYR A 58 -11.17 3.68 -2.84
C TYR A 58 -10.95 3.36 -1.35
N GLN A 59 -10.81 2.09 -1.00
CA GLN A 59 -10.58 1.64 0.38
C GLN A 59 -9.26 2.20 0.94
N ALA A 60 -8.18 2.17 0.16
CA ALA A 60 -6.89 2.71 0.58
C ALA A 60 -6.94 4.22 0.84
N VAL A 61 -7.63 4.97 -0.02
CA VAL A 61 -7.81 6.43 0.14
C VAL A 61 -8.73 6.75 1.31
N ALA A 62 -9.85 6.02 1.47
CA ALA A 62 -10.78 6.19 2.57
C ALA A 62 -10.13 5.90 3.93
N ALA A 63 -9.21 4.95 3.99
CA ALA A 63 -8.40 4.65 5.17
C ALA A 63 -7.29 5.68 5.43
N GLY A 64 -7.05 6.63 4.52
CA GLY A 64 -5.95 7.61 4.63
C GLY A 64 -4.57 7.01 4.37
N GLU A 65 -4.50 5.83 3.76
CA GLU A 65 -3.24 5.11 3.46
C GLU A 65 -2.63 5.55 2.12
N ALA A 66 -3.43 6.11 1.22
CA ALA A 66 -3.01 6.48 -0.12
C ALA A 66 -3.62 7.80 -0.60
N VAL A 67 -2.97 8.43 -1.57
CA VAL A 67 -3.46 9.61 -2.29
C VAL A 67 -3.66 9.28 -3.76
N LEU A 68 -4.82 9.62 -4.32
CA LEU A 68 -5.09 9.49 -5.75
C LEU A 68 -4.37 10.59 -6.53
N VAL A 69 -3.76 10.20 -7.63
CA VAL A 69 -3.07 11.11 -8.57
C VAL A 69 -3.71 10.99 -9.94
N ASP A 70 -4.31 12.08 -10.39
CA ASP A 70 -4.81 12.22 -11.76
C ASP A 70 -3.66 12.64 -12.67
N THR A 71 -3.32 11.80 -13.65
CA THR A 71 -2.23 12.05 -14.58
C THR A 71 -2.68 12.70 -15.89
N ARG A 72 -3.97 13.03 -16.02
CA ARG A 72 -4.52 13.74 -17.17
C ARG A 72 -4.12 15.22 -17.16
N SER A 73 -4.42 15.91 -18.25
CA SER A 73 -4.22 17.37 -18.34
C SER A 73 -4.99 18.12 -17.27
N GLU A 74 -4.50 19.30 -16.89
CA GLU A 74 -5.17 20.18 -15.93
C GLU A 74 -6.63 20.47 -16.31
N SER A 75 -6.90 20.73 -17.59
CA SER A 75 -8.27 20.98 -18.07
C SER A 75 -9.22 19.80 -17.88
N GLN A 76 -8.75 18.58 -18.06
CA GLN A 76 -9.54 17.37 -17.79
C GLN A 76 -9.77 17.15 -16.29
N TYR A 77 -8.75 17.42 -15.50
CA TYR A 77 -8.84 17.36 -14.05
C TYR A 77 -9.83 18.38 -13.48
N GLU A 78 -9.80 19.62 -13.99
CA GLU A 78 -10.76 20.67 -13.59
C GLU A 78 -12.20 20.34 -13.99
N ALA A 79 -12.38 19.76 -15.18
CA ALA A 79 -13.71 19.39 -15.66
C ALA A 79 -14.36 18.27 -14.81
N GLN A 80 -13.60 17.27 -14.48
CA GLN A 80 -14.08 16.14 -13.67
C GLN A 80 -12.90 15.35 -13.09
N ARG A 81 -12.89 15.10 -11.79
CA ARG A 81 -11.87 14.34 -11.10
C ARG A 81 -12.45 13.44 -10.02
N ALA A 82 -11.70 12.43 -9.62
CA ALA A 82 -12.02 11.65 -8.42
C ALA A 82 -11.91 12.54 -7.17
N ALA A 83 -12.77 12.30 -6.19
CA ALA A 83 -12.73 13.03 -4.93
C ALA A 83 -11.34 12.91 -4.28
N THR A 84 -10.84 14.02 -3.75
CA THR A 84 -9.52 14.14 -3.07
C THR A 84 -8.29 13.88 -3.95
N ALA A 85 -8.44 13.62 -5.26
CA ALA A 85 -7.30 13.44 -6.15
C ALA A 85 -6.50 14.73 -6.30
N ILE A 86 -5.18 14.59 -6.39
CA ILE A 86 -4.27 15.66 -6.83
C ILE A 86 -3.96 15.49 -8.30
N ASN A 87 -3.60 16.58 -8.98
CA ASN A 87 -3.23 16.53 -10.39
C ASN A 87 -1.71 16.56 -10.56
N VAL A 88 -1.18 15.56 -11.26
CA VAL A 88 0.22 15.49 -11.71
C VAL A 88 0.20 15.07 -13.17
N PRO A 89 0.03 16.01 -14.11
CA PRO A 89 0.00 15.71 -15.54
C PRO A 89 1.28 14.99 -16.01
N VAL A 90 1.12 14.04 -16.93
CA VAL A 90 2.25 13.21 -17.41
C VAL A 90 3.43 14.07 -17.93
N ASN A 91 3.13 15.19 -18.58
CA ASN A 91 4.16 16.13 -19.09
C ASN A 91 4.86 16.95 -18.00
N GLU A 92 4.38 16.91 -16.75
CA GLU A 92 4.94 17.64 -15.61
C GLU A 92 5.51 16.70 -14.53
N VAL A 93 5.52 15.39 -14.77
CA VAL A 93 5.96 14.38 -13.80
C VAL A 93 7.39 14.65 -13.30
N GLU A 94 8.33 14.97 -14.19
CA GLU A 94 9.72 15.21 -13.82
C GLU A 94 9.88 16.39 -12.84
N GLU A 95 9.03 17.40 -12.96
CA GLU A 95 9.06 18.59 -12.09
C GLU A 95 8.29 18.39 -10.80
N ARG A 96 7.18 17.66 -10.84
CA ARG A 96 6.24 17.54 -9.71
C ARG A 96 6.55 16.37 -8.77
N VAL A 97 7.03 15.24 -9.30
CA VAL A 97 7.31 14.04 -8.47
C VAL A 97 8.35 14.33 -7.37
N PRO A 98 9.44 15.10 -7.60
CA PRO A 98 10.38 15.44 -6.53
C PRO A 98 9.77 16.26 -5.39
N LEU A 99 8.61 16.88 -5.60
CA LEU A 99 7.90 17.68 -4.59
C LEU A 99 6.93 16.83 -3.76
N LEU A 100 6.67 15.60 -4.16
CA LEU A 100 5.80 14.68 -3.44
C LEU A 100 6.52 14.08 -2.24
N ASN A 101 5.75 13.80 -1.19
CA ASN A 101 6.29 13.15 0.00
C ASN A 101 6.57 11.66 -0.30
N PRO A 102 7.82 11.18 -0.23
CA PRO A 102 8.15 9.78 -0.54
C PRO A 102 7.58 8.76 0.43
N ASP A 103 7.11 9.19 1.61
CA ASP A 103 6.51 8.31 2.62
C ASP A 103 5.02 8.04 2.37
N ILE A 104 4.43 8.69 1.36
CA ILE A 104 3.01 8.52 1.00
C ILE A 104 2.88 7.57 -0.17
N TRP A 105 1.90 6.69 -0.11
CA TRP A 105 1.53 5.84 -1.23
C TRP A 105 0.66 6.62 -2.22
N TYR A 106 1.11 6.73 -3.46
CA TYR A 106 0.37 7.39 -4.53
C TYR A 106 -0.19 6.37 -5.50
N ILE A 107 -1.49 6.47 -5.78
CA ILE A 107 -2.20 5.63 -6.74
C ILE A 107 -2.54 6.50 -7.95
N THR A 108 -1.91 6.23 -9.08
CA THR A 108 -2.15 6.99 -10.32
C THR A 108 -3.35 6.43 -11.08
N TYR A 109 -4.14 7.29 -11.69
CA TYR A 109 -5.18 6.91 -12.63
C TYR A 109 -5.20 7.83 -13.84
N CYS A 110 -5.71 7.28 -14.94
CA CYS A 110 -5.90 7.95 -16.21
C CYS A 110 -7.12 7.32 -16.90
N THR A 111 -8.09 8.08 -17.34
CA THR A 111 -9.31 7.60 -18.02
C THR A 111 -9.54 8.37 -19.34
#